data_408e2a80db9c20c4e0c9183c9a34bdb4
#
_entry.id   408e2a80db9c20c4e0c9183c9a34bdb4
#
_cell.length_a   1.000
_cell.length_b   1.000
_cell.length_c   1.000
_cell.angle_alpha   90.00
_cell.angle_beta   90.00
_cell.angle_gamma   90.00
#
_symmetry.space_group_name_H-M   'P 1'
#
loop_
_entity.id
_entity.type
_entity.pdbx_description
1 polymer ?
#
loop_
_entity_poly.entity_id
_entity_poly.type
_entity_poly.pdbx_seq_one_letter_code
_entity_poly.pdbx_strand_id
1 'polypeptide(L)'
;MRSALASGLLCGLVAISLPVSGADERWRKVKGASLQSLFQDKEFGDGVHFAYRFKPGGMFSGTEMSREVRGSWRVREDEMCWKWVRPAGAEECYQVQQDGPRVRLMLNGSEAWYGTLQKVP
;
A
#
# COMPACT_ATOMS: atom_id res chain seq x y z
N MET A 1 -44.82 15.00 58.16
CA MET A 1 -44.61 13.66 57.69
C MET A 1 -44.58 13.54 56.20
N ARG A 2 -43.60 13.99 55.64
CA ARG A 2 -43.44 13.81 54.18
C ARG A 2 -42.03 13.39 53.93
N SER A 3 -41.85 12.25 53.40
CA SER A 3 -40.56 11.82 52.86
C SER A 3 -40.36 12.46 51.51
N ALA A 4 -39.43 13.29 51.39
CA ALA A 4 -38.99 13.78 50.11
C ALA A 4 -38.19 12.70 49.41
N LEU A 5 -38.77 12.16 48.38
CA LEU A 5 -38.03 11.26 47.52
C LEU A 5 -37.12 12.11 46.62
N ALA A 6 -35.88 12.16 46.97
CA ALA A 6 -34.90 12.70 46.07
C ALA A 6 -34.66 11.67 44.97
N SER A 7 -35.27 11.88 43.85
CA SER A 7 -34.94 11.14 42.65
C SER A 7 -33.57 11.57 42.17
N GLY A 8 -32.60 10.81 42.55
CA GLY A 8 -31.27 10.98 41.97
C GLY A 8 -31.29 10.62 40.49
N LEU A 9 -31.26 11.64 39.67
CA LEU A 9 -31.06 11.44 38.23
C LEU A 9 -29.60 11.06 38.02
N LEU A 10 -29.38 9.76 37.84
CA LEU A 10 -28.09 9.28 37.37
C LEU A 10 -28.00 9.60 35.89
N CYS A 11 -27.39 10.71 35.55
CA CYS A 11 -26.90 10.93 34.22
C CYS A 11 -25.71 10.00 33.99
N GLY A 12 -25.97 8.83 33.43
CA GLY A 12 -24.95 7.97 32.93
C GLY A 12 -24.26 8.66 31.75
N LEU A 13 -23.11 9.21 31.97
CA LEU A 13 -22.22 9.63 30.90
C LEU A 13 -21.76 8.36 30.20
N VAL A 14 -22.44 8.01 29.12
CA VAL A 14 -21.92 7.01 28.19
C VAL A 14 -20.78 7.70 27.42
N ALA A 15 -19.58 7.46 27.87
CA ALA A 15 -18.42 7.84 27.10
C ALA A 15 -18.38 6.97 25.86
N ILE A 16 -18.90 7.50 24.76
CA ILE A 16 -18.76 6.85 23.46
C ILE A 16 -17.32 7.11 23.04
N SER A 17 -16.44 6.13 23.25
CA SER A 17 -15.14 6.16 22.63
C SER A 17 -15.32 5.91 21.15
N LEU A 18 -15.34 6.99 20.38
CA LEU A 18 -15.27 6.86 18.94
C LEU A 18 -13.90 6.28 18.58
N PRO A 19 -13.84 5.20 17.79
CA PRO A 19 -12.56 4.74 17.30
C PRO A 19 -11.90 5.89 16.55
N VAL A 20 -10.63 6.10 16.80
CA VAL A 20 -9.86 7.10 16.09
C VAL A 20 -9.79 6.65 14.64
N SER A 21 -10.61 7.25 13.79
CA SER A 21 -10.78 6.85 12.40
C SER A 21 -9.56 7.13 11.51
N GLY A 22 -8.52 7.80 12.02
CA GLY A 22 -7.28 8.06 11.28
C GLY A 22 -6.38 6.84 11.08
N ALA A 23 -6.76 5.68 11.64
CA ALA A 23 -5.97 4.47 11.57
C ALA A 23 -6.60 3.37 10.71
N ASP A 24 -7.75 3.64 10.05
CA ASP A 24 -8.47 2.64 9.28
C ASP A 24 -7.92 2.47 7.87
N GLU A 25 -6.62 2.28 7.78
CA GLU A 25 -6.01 1.80 6.56
C GLU A 25 -6.32 0.31 6.45
N ARG A 26 -7.10 -0.04 5.43
CA ARG A 26 -7.49 -1.42 5.19
C ARG A 26 -6.54 -2.08 4.21
N TRP A 27 -5.37 -2.34 4.68
CA TRP A 27 -4.37 -3.02 3.88
C TRP A 27 -4.75 -4.49 3.69
N ARG A 28 -4.83 -4.90 2.43
CA ARG A 28 -5.08 -6.29 2.06
C ARG A 28 -3.86 -6.85 1.36
N LYS A 29 -3.47 -8.06 1.76
CA LYS A 29 -2.40 -8.77 1.08
C LYS A 29 -2.88 -9.20 -0.31
N VAL A 30 -2.09 -8.90 -1.33
CA VAL A 30 -2.34 -9.31 -2.71
C VAL A 30 -1.47 -10.51 -3.05
N LYS A 31 -2.06 -11.55 -3.62
CA LYS A 31 -1.40 -12.84 -3.85
C LYS A 31 -1.60 -13.34 -5.28
N GLY A 32 -0.66 -14.18 -5.71
CA GLY A 32 -0.78 -15.00 -6.93
C GLY A 32 -1.04 -14.20 -8.18
N ALA A 33 -2.01 -14.65 -8.98
CA ALA A 33 -2.36 -14.02 -10.25
C ALA A 33 -2.85 -12.58 -10.09
N SER A 34 -3.39 -12.23 -8.93
CA SER A 34 -3.81 -10.86 -8.65
C SER A 34 -2.64 -9.90 -8.61
N LEU A 35 -1.45 -10.35 -8.24
CA LEU A 35 -0.24 -9.52 -8.28
C LEU A 35 0.12 -9.13 -9.70
N GLN A 36 0.05 -10.07 -10.64
CA GLN A 36 0.33 -9.80 -12.05
C GLN A 36 -0.63 -8.73 -12.58
N SER A 37 -1.93 -8.91 -12.33
CA SER A 37 -2.95 -7.96 -12.78
C SER A 37 -2.82 -6.60 -12.11
N LEU A 38 -2.38 -6.58 -10.86
CA LEU A 38 -2.24 -5.34 -10.10
C LEU A 38 -1.19 -4.42 -10.73
N PHE A 39 -0.04 -4.96 -11.12
CA PHE A 39 1.08 -4.15 -11.61
C PHE A 39 1.09 -3.98 -13.13
N GLN A 40 0.62 -4.97 -13.86
CA GLN A 40 0.70 -4.96 -15.34
C GLN A 40 0.00 -3.75 -15.94
N ASP A 41 0.69 -3.03 -16.80
CA ASP A 41 0.22 -1.81 -17.45
C ASP A 41 -0.14 -0.68 -16.48
N LYS A 42 0.48 -0.68 -15.31
CA LYS A 42 0.26 0.36 -14.31
C LYS A 42 1.55 1.12 -14.03
N GLU A 43 1.38 2.33 -13.54
CA GLU A 43 2.45 3.15 -13.02
C GLU A 43 2.39 3.16 -11.50
N PHE A 44 3.48 2.81 -10.86
CA PHE A 44 3.66 2.87 -9.42
C PHE A 44 4.55 4.06 -9.07
N GLY A 45 4.05 4.98 -8.26
CA GLY A 45 4.80 6.16 -7.91
C GLY A 45 4.25 6.86 -6.67
N ASP A 46 5.07 7.75 -6.11
CA ASP A 46 4.67 8.59 -4.99
C ASP A 46 4.26 10.01 -5.42
N GLY A 47 4.36 10.30 -6.71
CA GLY A 47 4.04 11.60 -7.29
C GLY A 47 5.16 12.62 -7.21
N VAL A 48 6.26 12.31 -6.54
CA VAL A 48 7.37 13.25 -6.31
C VAL A 48 8.73 12.64 -6.63
N HIS A 49 9.05 11.48 -6.06
CA HIS A 49 10.39 10.93 -6.10
C HIS A 49 10.58 9.88 -7.17
N PHE A 50 9.54 9.08 -7.45
CA PHE A 50 9.65 7.99 -8.40
C PHE A 50 8.34 7.72 -9.12
N ALA A 51 8.46 7.17 -10.33
CA ALA A 51 7.35 6.65 -11.11
C ALA A 51 7.87 5.51 -11.99
N TYR A 52 7.35 4.31 -11.81
CA TYR A 52 7.76 3.11 -12.53
C TYR A 52 6.59 2.52 -13.28
N ARG A 53 6.76 2.25 -14.57
CA ARG A 53 5.74 1.64 -15.42
C ARG A 53 6.07 0.18 -15.67
N PHE A 54 5.16 -0.68 -15.28
CA PHE A 54 5.31 -2.13 -15.38
C PHE A 54 4.69 -2.64 -16.66
N LYS A 55 5.52 -3.16 -17.54
CA LYS A 55 5.07 -3.66 -18.86
C LYS A 55 4.75 -5.15 -18.77
N PRO A 56 3.79 -5.63 -19.60
CA PRO A 56 3.39 -7.04 -19.59
C PRO A 56 4.53 -8.03 -19.86
N GLY A 57 5.54 -7.62 -20.59
CA GLY A 57 6.68 -8.47 -20.96
C GLY A 57 7.71 -8.66 -19.86
N GLY A 58 7.45 -8.18 -18.63
CA GLY A 58 8.37 -8.35 -17.51
C GLY A 58 9.45 -7.28 -17.41
N MET A 59 9.30 -6.18 -18.13
CA MET A 59 10.18 -5.03 -18.01
C MET A 59 9.48 -3.89 -17.31
N PHE A 60 10.23 -3.09 -16.58
CA PHE A 60 9.74 -1.81 -16.10
C PHE A 60 10.72 -0.70 -16.46
N SER A 61 10.19 0.50 -16.58
CA SER A 61 10.97 1.69 -16.84
C SER A 61 10.31 2.88 -16.16
N GLY A 62 11.06 3.90 -15.91
CA GLY A 62 10.51 5.11 -15.30
C GLY A 62 11.59 6.07 -14.88
N THR A 63 11.25 6.86 -13.87
CA THR A 63 12.16 7.87 -13.32
C THR A 63 12.26 7.72 -11.82
N GLU A 64 13.43 8.04 -11.30
CA GLU A 64 13.70 8.11 -9.88
C GLU A 64 14.61 9.33 -9.65
N MET A 65 14.12 10.30 -8.88
CA MET A 65 14.85 11.55 -8.66
C MET A 65 15.32 12.20 -9.98
N SER A 66 14.44 12.22 -10.97
CA SER A 66 14.69 12.75 -12.31
C SER A 66 15.69 11.95 -13.17
N ARG A 67 16.11 10.79 -12.71
CA ARG A 67 16.97 9.88 -13.49
C ARG A 67 16.12 8.81 -14.14
N GLU A 68 16.44 8.47 -15.38
CA GLU A 68 15.85 7.32 -16.03
C GLU A 68 16.35 6.04 -15.38
N VAL A 69 15.39 5.16 -15.06
CA VAL A 69 15.67 3.85 -14.52
C VAL A 69 14.91 2.80 -15.32
N ARG A 70 15.43 1.60 -15.33
CA ARG A 70 14.76 0.45 -15.94
C ARG A 70 15.22 -0.85 -15.30
N GLY A 71 14.40 -1.85 -15.44
CA GLY A 71 14.68 -3.15 -14.92
C GLY A 71 13.70 -4.18 -15.39
N SER A 72 13.71 -5.30 -14.73
CA SER A 72 12.77 -6.40 -14.96
C SER A 72 11.95 -6.63 -13.70
N TRP A 73 10.75 -7.16 -13.89
CA TRP A 73 9.87 -7.52 -12.79
C TRP A 73 9.18 -8.85 -13.07
N ARG A 74 8.81 -9.54 -12.03
CA ARG A 74 8.05 -10.78 -12.11
C ARG A 74 7.27 -11.02 -10.84
N VAL A 75 6.23 -11.80 -10.95
CA VAL A 75 5.54 -12.36 -9.81
C VAL A 75 6.10 -13.75 -9.57
N ARG A 76 6.50 -14.00 -8.34
CA ARG A 76 7.02 -15.28 -7.90
C ARG A 76 6.30 -15.68 -6.64
N GLU A 77 5.53 -16.78 -6.71
CA GLU A 77 4.67 -17.18 -5.61
C GLU A 77 3.73 -16.01 -5.23
N ASP A 78 3.78 -15.58 -3.99
CA ASP A 78 2.96 -14.47 -3.49
C ASP A 78 3.77 -13.18 -3.33
N GLU A 79 4.82 -13.02 -4.13
CA GLU A 79 5.68 -11.84 -4.07
C GLU A 79 5.85 -11.19 -5.43
N MET A 80 5.98 -9.88 -5.43
CA MET A 80 6.43 -9.12 -6.59
C MET A 80 7.92 -8.88 -6.46
N CYS A 81 8.67 -9.26 -7.48
CA CYS A 81 10.12 -9.15 -7.51
C CYS A 81 10.55 -8.20 -8.62
N TRP A 82 11.51 -7.36 -8.34
CA TRP A 82 12.13 -6.54 -9.36
C TRP A 82 13.64 -6.58 -9.28
N LYS A 83 14.26 -6.30 -10.42
CA LYS A 83 15.70 -6.24 -10.55
C LYS A 83 16.06 -5.05 -11.42
N TRP A 84 16.87 -4.17 -10.89
CA TRP A 84 17.34 -3.01 -11.62
C TRP A 84 18.42 -3.42 -12.63
N VAL A 85 18.29 -2.93 -13.85
CA VAL A 85 19.34 -3.04 -14.87
C VAL A 85 20.21 -1.80 -14.83
N ARG A 86 19.61 -0.68 -14.54
CA ARG A 86 20.33 0.59 -14.42
C ARG A 86 19.73 1.43 -13.28
N PRO A 87 20.46 1.65 -12.18
CA PRO A 87 21.75 0.99 -11.86
C PRO A 87 21.58 -0.49 -11.58
N ALA A 88 22.57 -1.31 -11.93
CA ALA A 88 22.50 -2.76 -11.74
C ALA A 88 22.35 -3.12 -10.26
N GLY A 89 21.48 -4.07 -9.97
CA GLY A 89 21.20 -4.52 -8.61
C GLY A 89 20.79 -5.99 -8.56
N ALA A 90 20.69 -6.51 -7.35
CA ALA A 90 20.17 -7.84 -7.10
C ALA A 90 18.63 -7.83 -7.19
N GLU A 91 18.04 -9.00 -7.45
CA GLU A 91 16.60 -9.15 -7.38
C GLU A 91 16.10 -8.96 -5.96
N GLU A 92 15.08 -8.13 -5.80
CA GLU A 92 14.41 -7.87 -4.53
C GLU A 92 12.95 -8.28 -4.65
N CYS A 93 12.47 -9.06 -3.68
CA CYS A 93 11.11 -9.57 -3.67
C CYS A 93 10.35 -9.06 -2.45
N TYR A 94 9.10 -8.67 -2.66
CA TYR A 94 8.26 -8.04 -1.66
C TYR A 94 6.90 -8.69 -1.57
N GLN A 95 6.37 -8.77 -0.36
CA GLN A 95 4.95 -8.96 -0.17
C GLN A 95 4.24 -7.65 -0.50
N VAL A 96 3.07 -7.73 -1.09
CA VAL A 96 2.34 -6.56 -1.56
C VAL A 96 1.04 -6.42 -0.79
N GLN A 97 0.79 -5.23 -0.30
CA GLN A 97 -0.47 -4.87 0.33
C GLN A 97 -1.10 -3.70 -0.40
N GLN A 98 -2.41 -3.74 -0.51
CA GLN A 98 -3.19 -2.75 -1.24
C GLN A 98 -4.34 -2.21 -0.39
N ASP A 99 -4.59 -0.91 -0.51
CA ASP A 99 -5.78 -0.24 -0.02
C ASP A 99 -6.24 0.76 -1.08
N GLY A 100 -7.23 0.34 -1.88
CA GLY A 100 -7.64 1.12 -3.06
C GLY A 100 -6.49 1.32 -4.04
N PRO A 101 -6.20 2.56 -4.48
CA PRO A 101 -5.07 2.81 -5.37
C PRO A 101 -3.72 2.79 -4.66
N ARG A 102 -3.70 2.82 -3.34
CA ARG A 102 -2.47 2.82 -2.54
C ARG A 102 -1.90 1.42 -2.46
N VAL A 103 -0.61 1.33 -2.65
CA VAL A 103 0.13 0.06 -2.59
C VAL A 103 1.38 0.25 -1.76
N ARG A 104 1.69 -0.73 -0.94
CA ARG A 104 2.97 -0.78 -0.25
C ARG A 104 3.64 -2.13 -0.46
N LEU A 105 4.94 -2.07 -0.60
CA LEU A 105 5.80 -3.24 -0.75
C LEU A 105 6.45 -3.50 0.59
N MET A 106 6.26 -4.72 1.11
CA MET A 106 6.70 -5.11 2.44
C MET A 106 7.90 -6.03 2.36
N LEU A 107 8.92 -5.73 3.11
CA LEU A 107 10.10 -6.56 3.25
C LEU A 107 10.27 -6.94 4.72
N ASN A 108 10.22 -8.24 5.01
CA ASN A 108 10.36 -8.76 6.38
C ASN A 108 9.42 -8.06 7.39
N GLY A 109 8.18 -7.82 6.99
CA GLY A 109 7.18 -7.20 7.84
C GLY A 109 7.26 -5.68 7.95
N SER A 110 8.20 -5.04 7.27
CA SER A 110 8.37 -3.59 7.26
C SER A 110 8.07 -3.01 5.88
N GLU A 111 7.48 -1.84 5.85
CA GLU A 111 7.23 -1.13 4.61
C GLU A 111 8.55 -0.66 3.99
N ALA A 112 8.82 -1.13 2.79
CA ALA A 112 10.01 -0.73 2.04
C ALA A 112 9.68 0.34 0.99
N TRP A 113 8.51 0.24 0.36
CA TRP A 113 8.03 1.17 -0.65
C TRP A 113 6.56 1.47 -0.43
N TYR A 114 6.19 2.71 -0.70
CA TYR A 114 4.80 3.17 -0.65
C TYR A 114 4.52 4.08 -1.84
N GLY A 115 3.39 3.89 -2.45
CA GLY A 115 2.95 4.71 -3.57
C GLY A 115 1.54 4.39 -3.99
N THR A 116 1.14 4.94 -5.13
CA THR A 116 -0.14 4.65 -5.76
C THR A 116 0.08 3.95 -7.09
N LEU A 117 -0.85 3.08 -7.46
CA LEU A 117 -0.92 2.48 -8.77
C LEU A 117 -2.00 3.19 -9.60
N GLN A 118 -1.64 3.59 -10.79
CA GLN A 118 -2.55 4.22 -11.74
C GLN A 118 -2.37 3.60 -13.12
N LYS A 119 -3.41 3.66 -13.92
CA LYS A 119 -3.29 3.31 -15.33
C LYS A 119 -2.28 4.24 -16.00
N VAL A 120 -1.46 3.69 -16.86
CA VAL A 120 -0.57 4.48 -17.70
C VAL A 120 -1.42 5.35 -18.62
N PRO A 121 -1.18 6.66 -18.67
CA PRO A 121 -1.94 7.56 -19.54
C PRO A 121 -1.68 7.30 -21.02
#